data_91a8d11cac71451844089f54c71c8dac
#
_entry.id   91a8d11cac71451844089f54c71c8dac
#
_cell.length_a   1.000
_cell.length_b   1.000
_cell.length_c   1.000
_cell.angle_alpha   90.00
_cell.angle_beta   90.00
_cell.angle_gamma   90.00
#
_symmetry.space_group_name_H-M   'P 1'
#
loop_
_entity.id
_entity.type
_entity.pdbx_description
1 polymer ?
#
loop_
_entity_poly.entity_id
_entity_poly.type
_entity_poly.pdbx_seq_one_letter_code
_entity_poly.pdbx_strand_id
1 'polypeptide(L)'
;MKNKYLKFLKSPLTRDILEFNDSELIDKSGNKFPIINGIPRFVDITNYAESFGFQWNIFSEVQLDKKNNYDISSKRFYDNVNLKKNDLEGKMVLELGSGAGRFTEVLL
;
A
#
# COMPACT_ATOMS: atom_id res chain seq x y z
N MET A 1 -7.22 -7.73 7.40
CA MET A 1 -7.58 -6.38 6.90
C MET A 1 -8.58 -5.72 7.86
N LYS A 2 -8.51 -4.41 8.09
CA LYS A 2 -9.54 -3.73 8.89
C LYS A 2 -10.77 -3.44 8.00
N ASN A 3 -11.95 -3.90 8.40
CA ASN A 3 -13.21 -3.77 7.62
C ASN A 3 -13.53 -2.32 7.17
N LYS A 4 -13.02 -1.31 7.90
CA LYS A 4 -13.26 0.10 7.54
C LYS A 4 -12.71 0.51 6.16
N TYR A 5 -11.75 -0.25 5.61
CA TYR A 5 -11.18 0.02 4.30
C TYR A 5 -11.89 -0.70 3.15
N LEU A 6 -12.72 -1.72 3.46
CA LEU A 6 -13.41 -2.51 2.45
C LEU A 6 -14.27 -1.65 1.51
N LYS A 7 -14.93 -0.65 2.05
CA LYS A 7 -15.80 0.28 1.28
C LYS A 7 -15.08 1.07 0.16
N PHE A 8 -13.74 1.14 0.21
CA PHE A 8 -12.94 1.82 -0.81
C PHE A 8 -12.40 0.87 -1.87
N LEU A 9 -12.56 -0.44 -1.66
CA LEU A 9 -12.06 -1.45 -2.59
C LEU A 9 -13.17 -1.90 -3.52
N LYS A 10 -12.78 -2.17 -4.75
CA LYS A 10 -13.65 -2.75 -5.78
C LYS A 10 -12.90 -3.86 -6.50
N SER A 11 -13.65 -4.79 -7.08
CA SER A 11 -13.06 -5.82 -7.94
C SER A 11 -12.31 -5.18 -9.10
N PRO A 12 -11.05 -5.53 -9.35
CA PRO A 12 -10.31 -5.04 -10.51
C PRO A 12 -10.86 -5.61 -11.83
N LEU A 13 -11.61 -6.71 -11.78
CA LEU A 13 -12.16 -7.39 -12.95
C LEU A 13 -13.53 -6.84 -13.34
N THR A 14 -14.41 -6.65 -12.35
CA THR A 14 -15.81 -6.29 -12.59
C THR A 14 -16.18 -4.88 -12.13
N ARG A 15 -15.33 -4.26 -11.31
CA ARG A 15 -15.57 -2.99 -10.59
C ARG A 15 -16.71 -3.05 -9.57
N ASP A 16 -17.22 -4.23 -9.28
CA ASP A 16 -18.22 -4.45 -8.25
C ASP A 16 -17.67 -4.24 -6.85
N ILE A 17 -18.60 -4.08 -5.91
CA ILE A 17 -18.29 -4.09 -4.49
C ILE A 17 -17.77 -5.48 -4.11
N LEU A 18 -16.79 -5.50 -3.22
CA LEU A 18 -16.21 -6.72 -2.68
C LEU A 18 -16.84 -7.06 -1.34
N GLU A 19 -17.14 -8.33 -1.14
CA GLU A 19 -17.60 -8.88 0.13
C GLU A 19 -16.46 -9.65 0.81
N PHE A 20 -16.39 -9.53 2.13
CA PHE A 20 -15.40 -10.25 2.93
C PHE A 20 -15.95 -11.62 3.30
N ASN A 21 -15.20 -12.66 3.00
CA ASN A 21 -15.51 -14.04 3.36
C ASN A 21 -14.26 -14.70 3.94
N ASP A 22 -14.21 -14.78 5.26
CA ASP A 22 -13.13 -15.38 6.07
C ASP A 22 -11.72 -14.86 5.73
N SER A 23 -11.08 -15.40 4.71
CA SER A 23 -9.71 -15.12 4.30
C SER A 23 -9.59 -14.54 2.89
N GLU A 24 -10.70 -14.21 2.25
CA GLU A 24 -10.72 -13.72 0.87
C GLU A 24 -11.75 -12.61 0.67
N LEU A 25 -11.58 -11.84 -0.39
CA LEU A 25 -12.60 -10.94 -0.91
C LEU A 25 -13.25 -11.59 -2.13
N ILE A 26 -14.58 -11.45 -2.25
CA ILE A 26 -15.34 -12.02 -3.36
C ILE A 26 -16.16 -10.92 -4.01
N ASP A 27 -16.20 -10.86 -5.33
CA ASP A 27 -17.11 -10.01 -6.07
C ASP A 27 -18.42 -10.74 -6.42
N LYS A 28 -19.39 -10.01 -6.96
CA LYS A 28 -20.70 -10.55 -7.34
C LYS A 28 -20.64 -11.64 -8.43
N SER A 29 -19.58 -11.66 -9.22
CA SER A 29 -19.35 -12.68 -10.25
C SER A 29 -18.64 -13.92 -9.72
N GLY A 30 -18.32 -13.96 -8.43
CA GLY A 30 -17.65 -15.09 -7.79
C GLY A 30 -16.12 -15.08 -7.92
N ASN A 31 -15.52 -14.00 -8.44
CA ASN A 31 -14.07 -13.87 -8.47
C ASN A 31 -13.53 -13.68 -7.05
N LYS A 32 -12.47 -14.41 -6.72
CA LYS A 32 -11.89 -14.50 -5.39
C LYS A 32 -10.52 -13.86 -5.33
N PHE A 33 -10.27 -13.07 -4.30
CA PHE A 33 -9.00 -12.37 -4.06
C PHE A 33 -8.53 -12.70 -2.64
N PRO A 34 -7.46 -13.49 -2.48
CA PRO A 34 -6.99 -13.91 -1.16
C PRO A 34 -6.47 -12.74 -0.33
N ILE A 35 -6.62 -12.86 0.99
CA ILE A 35 -6.05 -11.93 1.95
C ILE A 35 -4.88 -12.63 2.64
N ILE A 36 -3.65 -12.18 2.34
CA ILE A 36 -2.43 -12.74 2.92
C ILE A 36 -1.84 -11.72 3.89
N ASN A 37 -1.64 -12.13 5.15
CA ASN A 37 -1.16 -11.25 6.21
C ASN A 37 -1.97 -9.94 6.34
N GLY A 38 -3.28 -10.03 6.17
CA GLY A 38 -4.20 -8.88 6.27
C GLY A 38 -4.21 -7.96 5.04
N ILE A 39 -3.52 -8.32 3.94
CA ILE A 39 -3.41 -7.54 2.71
C ILE A 39 -4.14 -8.28 1.58
N PRO A 40 -5.18 -7.67 0.96
CA PRO A 40 -5.82 -8.24 -0.21
C PRO A 40 -4.85 -8.35 -1.39
N ARG A 41 -4.89 -9.48 -2.10
CA ARG A 41 -4.08 -9.74 -3.28
C ARG A 41 -4.96 -9.77 -4.51
N PHE A 42 -4.83 -8.76 -5.34
CA PHE A 42 -5.59 -8.60 -6.58
C PHE A 42 -4.84 -9.08 -7.82
N VAL A 43 -3.61 -9.52 -7.64
CA VAL A 43 -2.74 -10.06 -8.70
C VAL A 43 -2.23 -11.43 -8.29
N ASP A 44 -1.81 -12.22 -9.27
CA ASP A 44 -1.24 -13.54 -9.01
C ASP A 44 0.01 -13.42 -8.13
N ILE A 45 0.19 -14.40 -7.24
CA ILE A 45 1.35 -14.48 -6.34
C ILE A 45 2.65 -14.63 -7.13
N THR A 46 2.59 -15.29 -8.29
CA THR A 46 3.72 -15.57 -9.17
C THR A 46 3.93 -14.51 -10.25
N ASN A 47 3.53 -13.26 -10.00
CA ASN A 47 3.72 -12.20 -10.98
C ASN A 47 5.20 -11.77 -11.10
N TYR A 48 5.51 -11.01 -12.16
CA TYR A 48 6.86 -10.54 -12.49
C TYR A 48 7.52 -9.67 -11.39
N ALA A 49 6.77 -9.25 -10.39
CA ALA A 49 7.29 -8.43 -9.28
C ALA A 49 8.11 -9.23 -8.26
N GLU A 50 8.26 -10.55 -8.45
CA GLU A 50 9.00 -11.41 -7.52
C GLU A 50 10.46 -10.97 -7.36
N SER A 51 11.14 -10.60 -8.46
CA SER A 51 12.51 -10.08 -8.42
C SER A 51 12.62 -8.72 -7.73
N PHE A 52 11.65 -7.84 -7.93
CA PHE A 52 11.57 -6.57 -7.21
C PHE A 52 11.28 -6.78 -5.73
N GLY A 53 10.38 -7.71 -5.39
CA GLY A 53 10.10 -8.08 -4.02
C GLY A 53 11.33 -8.58 -3.28
N PHE A 54 12.15 -9.37 -3.94
CA PHE A 54 13.42 -9.85 -3.38
C PHE A 54 14.39 -8.68 -3.10
N GLN A 55 14.58 -7.76 -4.04
CA GLN A 55 15.43 -6.58 -3.85
C GLN A 55 14.94 -5.69 -2.69
N TRP A 56 13.62 -5.44 -2.63
CA TRP A 56 13.04 -4.65 -1.55
C TRP A 56 13.13 -5.31 -0.19
N ASN A 57 13.12 -6.63 -0.11
CA ASN A 57 13.33 -7.36 1.14
C ASN A 57 14.79 -7.24 1.65
N ILE A 58 15.77 -7.28 0.73
CA ILE A 58 17.18 -7.12 1.10
C ILE A 58 17.50 -5.66 1.48
N PHE A 59 16.97 -4.70 0.73
CA PHE A 59 17.29 -3.27 0.88
C PHE A 59 16.13 -2.47 1.48
N SER A 60 15.30 -3.11 2.31
CA SER A 60 14.06 -2.52 2.84
C SER A 60 14.28 -1.23 3.64
N GLU A 61 15.41 -1.08 4.29
CA GLU A 61 15.69 0.05 5.20
C GLU A 61 16.59 1.13 4.58
N VAL A 62 17.21 0.87 3.42
CA VAL A 62 18.20 1.79 2.82
C VAL A 62 17.64 3.18 2.50
N GLN A 63 16.34 3.27 2.21
CA GLN A 63 15.69 4.52 1.84
C GLN A 63 14.84 5.15 2.95
N LEU A 64 14.85 4.58 4.15
CA LEU A 64 14.09 5.07 5.28
C LEU A 64 14.86 6.15 6.05
N ASP A 65 14.28 7.34 6.18
CA ASP A 65 14.93 8.49 6.84
C ASP A 65 15.24 8.20 8.31
N LYS A 66 14.28 7.63 9.06
CA LYS A 66 14.44 7.30 10.48
C LYS A 66 15.55 6.29 10.77
N LYS A 67 15.76 5.34 9.85
CA LYS A 67 16.79 4.31 10.01
C LYS A 67 18.19 4.84 9.75
N ASN A 68 18.31 5.84 8.87
CA ASN A 68 19.59 6.36 8.42
C ASN A 68 19.91 7.75 9.01
N ASN A 69 19.08 8.28 9.90
CA ASN A 69 19.18 9.64 10.44
C ASN A 69 19.24 10.72 9.35
N TYR A 70 18.46 10.55 8.29
CA TYR A 70 18.32 11.51 7.21
C TYR A 70 16.93 12.16 7.25
N ASP A 71 16.81 13.25 6.51
CA ASP A 71 15.53 13.92 6.22
C ASP A 71 15.27 14.05 4.70
N ILE A 72 16.02 13.27 3.92
CA ILE A 72 16.03 13.34 2.45
C ILE A 72 14.66 13.03 1.86
N SER A 73 14.00 12.00 2.37
CA SER A 73 12.68 11.59 1.86
C SER A 73 11.60 12.58 2.27
N SER A 74 11.61 13.03 3.53
CA SER A 74 10.72 14.08 4.04
C SER A 74 10.87 15.36 3.24
N LYS A 75 12.09 15.84 3.08
CA LYS A 75 12.38 17.05 2.32
C LYS A 75 11.90 16.91 0.87
N ARG A 76 12.30 15.84 0.19
CA ARG A 76 11.89 15.56 -1.19
C ARG A 76 10.37 15.50 -1.35
N PHE A 77 9.66 14.92 -0.39
CA PHE A 77 8.20 14.85 -0.43
C PHE A 77 7.60 16.25 -0.33
N TYR A 78 7.90 16.98 0.75
CA TYR A 78 7.28 18.29 0.99
C TYR A 78 7.72 19.38 0.01
N ASP A 79 8.94 19.30 -0.55
CA ASP A 79 9.39 20.22 -1.60
C ASP A 79 8.64 20.01 -2.93
N ASN A 80 8.11 18.80 -3.19
CA ASN A 80 7.43 18.48 -4.45
C ASN A 80 5.90 18.49 -4.35
N VAL A 81 5.35 18.37 -3.14
CA VAL A 81 3.91 18.50 -2.91
C VAL A 81 3.66 19.80 -2.16
N ASN A 82 2.77 20.64 -2.64
CA ASN A 82 2.46 21.92 -1.97
C ASN A 82 1.61 21.69 -0.70
N LEU A 83 2.12 20.84 0.20
CA LEU A 83 1.50 20.46 1.45
C LEU A 83 2.48 20.67 2.61
N LYS A 84 1.94 21.04 3.77
CA LYS A 84 2.68 21.06 5.03
C LYS A 84 2.41 19.77 5.80
N LYS A 85 3.30 19.40 6.71
CA LYS A 85 3.18 18.18 7.53
C LYS A 85 1.81 18.06 8.21
N ASN A 86 1.31 19.14 8.77
CA ASN A 86 0.03 19.16 9.49
C ASN A 86 -1.21 19.08 8.57
N ASP A 87 -1.06 19.32 7.26
CA ASP A 87 -2.18 19.25 6.31
C ASP A 87 -2.69 17.83 6.12
N LEU A 88 -1.87 16.83 6.45
CA LEU A 88 -2.18 15.39 6.31
C LEU A 88 -2.67 14.77 7.62
N GLU A 89 -2.60 15.48 8.72
CA GLU A 89 -3.04 14.97 10.03
C GLU A 89 -4.52 14.57 9.99
N GLY A 90 -4.83 13.34 10.43
CA GLY A 90 -6.18 12.80 10.43
C GLY A 90 -6.76 12.51 9.05
N LYS A 91 -5.98 12.70 7.98
CA LYS A 91 -6.41 12.38 6.61
C LYS A 91 -6.16 10.92 6.29
N MET A 92 -6.93 10.43 5.34
CA MET A 92 -6.67 9.13 4.73
C MET A 92 -5.89 9.38 3.44
N VAL A 93 -4.73 8.75 3.36
CA VAL A 93 -3.82 8.89 2.22
C VAL A 93 -3.72 7.56 1.48
N LEU A 94 -3.74 7.61 0.15
CA LEU A 94 -3.46 6.49 -0.73
C LEU A 94 -2.10 6.72 -1.39
N GLU A 95 -1.18 5.82 -1.16
CA GLU A 95 0.12 5.79 -1.84
C GLU A 95 0.12 4.70 -2.91
N LEU A 96 0.44 5.07 -4.14
CA LEU A 96 0.60 4.13 -5.26
C LEU A 96 2.08 3.83 -5.45
N GLY A 97 2.43 2.52 -5.50
CA GLY A 97 3.81 2.10 -5.71
C GLY A 97 4.73 2.37 -4.52
N SER A 98 4.26 2.08 -3.30
CA SER A 98 4.98 2.37 -2.05
C SER A 98 6.39 1.76 -1.96
N GLY A 99 6.68 0.71 -2.72
CA GLY A 99 7.97 0.00 -2.64
C GLY A 99 8.28 -0.46 -1.22
N ALA A 100 9.45 -0.11 -0.70
CA ALA A 100 9.86 -0.37 0.69
C ALA A 100 9.23 0.58 1.71
N GLY A 101 8.31 1.44 1.31
CA GLY A 101 7.60 2.35 2.20
C GLY A 101 8.32 3.68 2.49
N ARG A 102 9.20 4.11 1.58
CA ARG A 102 9.97 5.36 1.72
C ARG A 102 9.12 6.57 2.06
N PHE A 103 8.07 6.81 1.28
CA PHE A 103 7.16 7.94 1.53
C PHE A 103 6.04 7.58 2.51
N THR A 104 5.69 6.29 2.64
CA THR A 104 4.80 5.82 3.72
C THR A 104 5.34 6.25 5.09
N GLU A 105 6.67 6.11 5.32
CA GLU A 105 7.31 6.53 6.57
C GLU A 105 7.16 8.04 6.83
N VAL A 106 7.27 8.86 5.78
CA VAL A 106 7.10 10.32 5.87
C VAL A 106 5.68 10.71 6.22
N LEU A 107 4.70 9.89 5.80
CA LEU A 107 3.26 10.14 5.96
C LEU A 107 2.69 9.65 7.31
N LEU A 108 3.43 8.80 8.03
CA LEU A 108 3.06 8.24 9.33
C LEU A 108 3.70 9.01 10.50
#